data_552ae917e5de2d6ce72957d302a456c5
#
_entry.id   552ae917e5de2d6ce72957d302a456c5
#
_cell.length_a   1.000
_cell.length_b   1.000
_cell.length_c   1.000
_cell.angle_alpha   90.00
_cell.angle_beta   90.00
_cell.angle_gamma   90.00
#
_symmetry.space_group_name_H-M   'P 1'
#
loop_
_entity.id
_entity.type
_entity.pdbx_description
1 polymer ?
#
loop_
_entity_poly.entity_id
_entity_poly.type
_entity_poly.pdbx_seq_one_letter_code
_entity_poly.pdbx_strand_id
1 'polypeptide(L)'
;MSRHDHGHASLLEAFSAITLELQRLAQNKDIEHFHHAALSCISQLLPFDSAWWGRAALIDGLPEEHHSYLYKLPRSYLPDWQSIRHIDVTVGKVHDNLGQAVIVDMRNPASGPGLNWLGELYGIGQLLCVAYVDPQTHLSDHLTVYRAPDAPCFTGQDCLLLNNLMLHLVAAVSANQIRTLVAMRETLTSPRNLALAVCDQRGTLHCAERGFVDLLLSEWPDWTGPCLPVAMDAQGYEGKHLQVEASTVGDLFLLAARSRTVLVQLSPRENDVAQGFGEGKTYKEVARDLGMSPNTVRHHIRAIYSKLGVKDKARIAHLLHAPPD
;
A
#
# COMPACT_ATOMS: atom_id res chain seq x y z
N MET A 1 42.62 8.41 -22.16
CA MET A 1 41.24 8.66 -21.68
C MET A 1 40.30 7.95 -22.64
N SER A 2 39.74 6.86 -22.20
CA SER A 2 39.26 5.71 -22.96
C SER A 2 37.77 5.80 -23.32
N ARG A 3 37.39 5.17 -24.46
CA ARG A 3 35.99 5.01 -24.91
C ARG A 3 35.05 4.43 -23.83
N HIS A 4 35.59 3.78 -22.78
CA HIS A 4 34.82 3.29 -21.65
C HIS A 4 34.25 4.42 -20.74
N ASP A 5 34.96 5.53 -20.55
CA ASP A 5 34.51 6.64 -19.72
C ASP A 5 33.28 7.37 -20.30
N HIS A 6 33.22 7.52 -21.63
CA HIS A 6 32.06 8.16 -22.26
C HIS A 6 30.77 7.30 -22.19
N GLY A 7 30.90 5.97 -22.23
CA GLY A 7 29.76 5.07 -22.13
C GLY A 7 29.14 5.05 -20.71
N HIS A 8 29.98 5.11 -19.69
CA HIS A 8 29.50 5.15 -18.29
C HIS A 8 28.85 6.49 -17.92
N ALA A 9 29.41 7.62 -18.38
CA ALA A 9 28.80 8.93 -18.19
C ALA A 9 27.42 9.01 -18.83
N SER A 10 27.27 8.53 -20.07
CA SER A 10 25.99 8.48 -20.80
C SER A 10 24.96 7.59 -20.11
N LEU A 11 25.37 6.43 -19.57
CA LEU A 11 24.45 5.53 -18.86
C LEU A 11 23.95 6.15 -17.55
N LEU A 12 24.82 6.81 -16.80
CA LEU A 12 24.46 7.48 -15.55
C LEU A 12 23.52 8.66 -15.81
N GLU A 13 23.74 9.43 -16.87
CA GLU A 13 22.88 10.51 -17.29
C GLU A 13 21.49 9.98 -17.68
N ALA A 14 21.43 8.90 -18.46
CA ALA A 14 20.17 8.25 -18.86
C ALA A 14 19.43 7.70 -17.63
N PHE A 15 20.12 7.03 -16.71
CA PHE A 15 19.55 6.54 -15.45
C PHE A 15 18.97 7.69 -14.62
N SER A 16 19.72 8.79 -14.47
CA SER A 16 19.27 9.97 -13.74
C SER A 16 18.02 10.62 -14.38
N ALA A 17 17.98 10.68 -15.70
CA ALA A 17 16.82 11.20 -16.43
C ALA A 17 15.57 10.33 -16.22
N ILE A 18 15.72 9.00 -16.28
CA ILE A 18 14.62 8.05 -16.02
C ILE A 18 14.12 8.15 -14.58
N THR A 19 15.01 8.21 -13.60
CA THR A 19 14.60 8.31 -12.18
C THR A 19 13.87 9.63 -11.90
N LEU A 20 14.30 10.74 -12.50
CA LEU A 20 13.60 12.02 -12.42
C LEU A 20 12.20 11.94 -13.07
N GLU A 21 12.10 11.28 -14.23
CA GLU A 21 10.82 11.13 -14.91
C GLU A 21 9.85 10.22 -14.10
N LEU A 22 10.33 9.15 -13.47
CA LEU A 22 9.53 8.32 -12.56
C LEU A 22 8.94 9.15 -11.41
N GLN A 23 9.71 10.08 -10.83
CA GLN A 23 9.20 10.99 -9.80
C GLN A 23 8.12 11.94 -10.35
N ARG A 24 8.29 12.46 -11.56
CA ARG A 24 7.28 13.30 -12.22
C ARG A 24 5.99 12.52 -12.50
N LEU A 25 6.13 11.28 -12.98
CA LEU A 25 4.99 10.39 -13.18
C LEU A 25 4.25 10.10 -11.88
N ALA A 26 4.97 9.87 -10.78
CA ALA A 26 4.36 9.67 -9.46
C ALA A 26 3.53 10.88 -9.00
N GLN A 27 3.95 12.09 -9.37
CA GLN A 27 3.26 13.32 -9.00
C GLN A 27 2.07 13.68 -9.92
N ASN A 28 2.11 13.27 -11.20
CA ASN A 28 1.19 13.79 -12.22
C ASN A 28 0.23 12.74 -12.79
N LYS A 29 0.54 11.44 -12.65
CA LYS A 29 -0.33 10.37 -13.14
C LYS A 29 -1.27 9.89 -12.04
N ASP A 30 -2.50 9.55 -12.41
CA ASP A 30 -3.40 8.81 -11.55
C ASP A 30 -2.91 7.38 -11.33
N ILE A 31 -3.40 6.74 -10.29
CA ILE A 31 -2.94 5.42 -9.85
C ILE A 31 -3.16 4.34 -10.93
N GLU A 32 -4.22 4.47 -11.74
CA GLU A 32 -4.58 3.50 -12.79
C GLU A 32 -3.59 3.53 -13.97
N HIS A 33 -3.06 4.71 -14.31
CA HIS A 33 -2.17 4.90 -15.47
C HIS A 33 -0.68 4.91 -15.09
N PHE A 34 -0.37 4.96 -13.80
CA PHE A 34 1.01 5.09 -13.32
C PHE A 34 1.89 3.92 -13.76
N HIS A 35 1.45 2.66 -13.56
CA HIS A 35 2.26 1.48 -13.90
C HIS A 35 2.61 1.43 -15.38
N HIS A 36 1.65 1.73 -16.26
CA HIS A 36 1.90 1.77 -17.70
C HIS A 36 2.95 2.82 -18.07
N ALA A 37 2.82 4.03 -17.55
CA ALA A 37 3.73 5.11 -17.83
C ALA A 37 5.14 4.83 -17.30
N ALA A 38 5.24 4.27 -16.07
CA ALA A 38 6.52 3.91 -15.46
C ALA A 38 7.25 2.81 -16.26
N LEU A 39 6.55 1.73 -16.64
CA LEU A 39 7.14 0.66 -17.46
C LEU A 39 7.53 1.15 -18.85
N SER A 40 6.73 2.00 -19.47
CA SER A 40 7.09 2.63 -20.75
C SER A 40 8.32 3.54 -20.62
N CYS A 41 8.48 4.23 -19.49
CA CYS A 41 9.65 5.07 -19.21
C CYS A 41 10.92 4.22 -19.05
N ILE A 42 10.90 3.19 -18.20
CA ILE A 42 12.10 2.37 -17.97
C ILE A 42 12.50 1.52 -19.17
N SER A 43 11.57 1.18 -20.07
CA SER A 43 11.87 0.44 -21.30
C SER A 43 12.82 1.19 -22.26
N GLN A 44 12.99 2.50 -22.07
CA GLN A 44 13.94 3.31 -22.84
C GLN A 44 15.40 3.05 -22.40
N LEU A 45 15.61 2.69 -21.14
CA LEU A 45 16.94 2.41 -20.59
C LEU A 45 17.24 0.91 -20.53
N LEU A 46 16.25 0.11 -20.17
CA LEU A 46 16.27 -1.35 -20.13
C LEU A 46 15.24 -1.87 -21.14
N PRO A 47 15.62 -2.14 -22.40
CA PRO A 47 14.67 -2.59 -23.43
C PRO A 47 14.08 -3.97 -23.08
N PHE A 48 12.76 -4.10 -23.17
CA PHE A 48 11.98 -5.34 -23.05
C PHE A 48 10.71 -5.25 -23.89
N ASP A 49 10.14 -6.41 -24.22
CA ASP A 49 8.94 -6.50 -25.06
C ASP A 49 7.67 -6.42 -24.25
N SER A 50 7.64 -7.09 -23.10
CA SER A 50 6.51 -7.12 -22.18
C SER A 50 7.00 -7.20 -20.73
N ALA A 51 6.08 -6.96 -19.76
CA ALA A 51 6.42 -7.02 -18.35
C ALA A 51 5.22 -7.40 -17.50
N TRP A 52 5.51 -7.94 -16.32
CA TRP A 52 4.58 -8.18 -15.25
C TRP A 52 5.10 -7.54 -13.97
N TRP A 53 4.37 -6.56 -13.47
CA TRP A 53 4.66 -5.90 -12.21
C TRP A 53 3.57 -6.30 -11.21
N GLY A 54 3.94 -7.03 -10.19
CA GLY A 54 3.01 -7.56 -9.22
C GLY A 54 3.39 -7.25 -7.79
N ARG A 55 2.41 -7.45 -6.92
CA ARG A 55 2.57 -7.46 -5.47
C ARG A 55 1.97 -8.74 -4.93
N ALA A 56 2.72 -9.48 -4.15
CA ALA A 56 2.34 -10.77 -3.64
C ALA A 56 2.66 -10.91 -2.15
N ALA A 57 1.87 -11.72 -1.43
CA ALA A 57 2.29 -12.28 -0.15
C ALA A 57 2.88 -13.67 -0.37
N LEU A 58 3.89 -14.03 0.41
CA LEU A 58 4.39 -15.40 0.44
C LEU A 58 3.60 -16.19 1.48
N ILE A 59 2.76 -17.11 1.01
CA ILE A 59 1.97 -18.01 1.84
C ILE A 59 2.48 -19.44 1.60
N ASP A 60 2.97 -20.10 2.65
CA ASP A 60 3.57 -21.43 2.58
C ASP A 60 4.69 -21.55 1.52
N GLY A 61 5.46 -20.47 1.33
CA GLY A 61 6.56 -20.40 0.36
C GLY A 61 6.14 -20.19 -1.09
N LEU A 62 4.84 -20.02 -1.36
CA LEU A 62 4.31 -19.71 -2.69
C LEU A 62 3.81 -18.26 -2.74
N PRO A 63 4.07 -17.55 -3.84
CA PRO A 63 3.53 -16.21 -4.03
C PRO A 63 2.03 -16.29 -4.29
N GLU A 64 1.26 -15.59 -3.47
CA GLU A 64 -0.14 -15.31 -3.71
C GLU A 64 -0.27 -13.87 -4.18
N GLU A 65 -0.62 -13.73 -5.46
CA GLU A 65 -0.73 -12.43 -6.11
C GLU A 65 -1.95 -11.67 -5.60
N HIS A 66 -1.70 -10.45 -5.15
CA HIS A 66 -2.73 -9.54 -4.69
C HIS A 66 -3.06 -8.47 -5.72
N HIS A 67 -2.02 -7.96 -6.37
CA HIS A 67 -2.14 -7.00 -7.47
C HIS A 67 -1.17 -7.37 -8.57
N SER A 68 -1.62 -7.27 -9.82
CA SER A 68 -0.81 -7.56 -11.00
C SER A 68 -1.12 -6.58 -12.12
N TYR A 69 -0.08 -5.91 -12.59
CA TYR A 69 -0.14 -5.08 -13.78
C TYR A 69 0.61 -5.77 -14.94
N LEU A 70 -0.13 -6.11 -15.99
CA LEU A 70 0.40 -6.76 -17.19
C LEU A 70 0.65 -5.71 -18.28
N TYR A 71 1.93 -5.48 -18.59
CA TYR A 71 2.34 -4.58 -19.66
C TYR A 71 2.58 -5.35 -20.94
N LYS A 72 1.76 -5.11 -21.96
CA LYS A 72 1.79 -5.83 -23.26
C LYS A 72 1.69 -7.36 -23.15
N LEU A 73 1.13 -7.86 -22.06
CA LEU A 73 0.77 -9.25 -21.87
C LEU A 73 -0.77 -9.37 -21.85
N PRO A 74 -1.34 -10.45 -22.39
CA PRO A 74 -2.78 -10.67 -22.34
C PRO A 74 -3.22 -11.08 -20.93
N ARG A 75 -4.48 -10.85 -20.61
CA ARG A 75 -5.07 -11.20 -19.29
C ARG A 75 -5.00 -12.69 -18.96
N SER A 76 -4.92 -13.56 -19.98
CA SER A 76 -4.75 -15.02 -19.80
C SER A 76 -3.41 -15.40 -19.21
N TYR A 77 -2.38 -14.54 -19.27
CA TYR A 77 -1.05 -14.84 -18.75
C TYR A 77 -1.05 -15.20 -17.26
N LEU A 78 -1.82 -14.49 -16.46
CA LEU A 78 -1.84 -14.69 -15.01
C LEU A 78 -2.45 -16.06 -14.58
N PRO A 79 -3.64 -16.45 -15.05
CA PRO A 79 -4.20 -17.77 -14.79
C PRO A 79 -3.28 -18.91 -15.26
N ASP A 80 -2.64 -18.74 -16.42
CA ASP A 80 -1.73 -19.76 -16.96
C ASP A 80 -0.46 -19.88 -16.09
N TRP A 81 0.13 -18.76 -15.67
CA TRP A 81 1.24 -18.76 -14.71
C TRP A 81 0.81 -19.37 -13.35
N GLN A 82 -0.37 -19.05 -12.85
CA GLN A 82 -0.89 -19.62 -11.59
C GLN A 82 -0.94 -21.15 -11.64
N SER A 83 -1.21 -21.73 -12.80
CA SER A 83 -1.24 -23.19 -12.97
C SER A 83 0.13 -23.84 -12.79
N ILE A 84 1.22 -23.12 -13.08
CA ILE A 84 2.60 -23.61 -13.01
C ILE A 84 3.41 -23.03 -11.84
N ARG A 85 2.87 -22.10 -11.05
CA ARG A 85 3.61 -21.35 -10.02
C ARG A 85 4.38 -22.25 -9.03
N HIS A 86 3.83 -23.43 -8.75
CA HIS A 86 4.41 -24.40 -7.81
C HIS A 86 5.65 -25.13 -8.35
N ILE A 87 5.91 -25.05 -9.67
CA ILE A 87 7.09 -25.61 -10.35
C ILE A 87 7.93 -24.51 -11.02
N ASP A 88 7.60 -23.25 -10.85
CA ASP A 88 8.35 -22.13 -11.41
C ASP A 88 9.64 -21.91 -10.60
N VAL A 89 10.76 -22.24 -11.22
CA VAL A 89 12.09 -22.08 -10.62
C VAL A 89 12.46 -20.62 -10.37
N THR A 90 11.78 -19.67 -11.01
CA THR A 90 12.01 -18.23 -10.81
C THR A 90 11.65 -17.82 -9.41
N VAL A 91 10.54 -18.34 -8.86
CA VAL A 91 10.05 -18.05 -7.52
C VAL A 91 11.12 -18.32 -6.47
N GLY A 92 11.68 -19.54 -6.45
CA GLY A 92 12.76 -19.90 -5.54
C GLY A 92 14.02 -19.06 -5.72
N LYS A 93 14.48 -18.89 -6.98
CA LYS A 93 15.67 -18.08 -7.27
C LYS A 93 15.55 -16.63 -6.81
N VAL A 94 14.41 -16.01 -7.01
CA VAL A 94 14.17 -14.62 -6.60
C VAL A 94 14.03 -14.51 -5.09
N HIS A 95 13.36 -15.49 -4.45
CA HIS A 95 13.23 -15.51 -3.00
C HIS A 95 14.58 -15.65 -2.28
N ASP A 96 15.46 -16.52 -2.82
CA ASP A 96 16.81 -16.70 -2.27
C ASP A 96 17.73 -15.50 -2.52
N ASN A 97 17.36 -14.58 -3.43
CA ASN A 97 18.15 -13.44 -3.86
C ASN A 97 17.34 -12.13 -3.85
N LEU A 98 16.64 -11.83 -2.76
CA LEU A 98 15.85 -10.61 -2.65
C LEU A 98 16.68 -9.36 -2.96
N GLY A 99 16.14 -8.46 -3.77
CA GLY A 99 16.80 -7.25 -4.23
C GLY A 99 17.85 -7.48 -5.32
N GLN A 100 18.03 -8.73 -5.79
CA GLN A 100 18.93 -9.08 -6.89
C GLN A 100 18.12 -9.68 -8.05
N ALA A 101 18.29 -9.11 -9.22
CA ALA A 101 17.61 -9.59 -10.41
C ALA A 101 18.22 -10.93 -10.88
N VAL A 102 17.35 -11.85 -11.26
CA VAL A 102 17.70 -13.17 -11.79
C VAL A 102 17.27 -13.28 -13.25
N ILE A 103 18.13 -13.85 -14.09
CA ILE A 103 17.82 -14.16 -15.48
C ILE A 103 17.42 -15.64 -15.58
N VAL A 104 16.31 -15.90 -16.29
CA VAL A 104 15.89 -17.27 -16.63
C VAL A 104 15.65 -17.36 -18.12
N ASP A 105 16.33 -18.28 -18.81
CA ASP A 105 16.06 -18.60 -20.20
C ASP A 105 14.92 -19.62 -20.27
N MET A 106 13.76 -19.18 -20.71
CA MET A 106 12.55 -20.01 -20.77
C MET A 106 12.61 -21.08 -21.88
N ARG A 107 13.60 -21.03 -22.76
CA ARG A 107 13.89 -22.06 -23.78
C ARG A 107 14.77 -23.19 -23.24
N ASN A 108 15.45 -22.93 -22.12
CA ASN A 108 16.35 -23.93 -21.53
C ASN A 108 15.54 -25.02 -20.83
N PRO A 109 15.73 -26.32 -21.15
CA PRO A 109 15.06 -27.40 -20.45
C PRO A 109 15.27 -27.40 -18.92
N ALA A 110 16.40 -26.86 -18.45
CA ALA A 110 16.70 -26.72 -17.02
C ALA A 110 15.78 -25.72 -16.29
N SER A 111 15.06 -24.87 -17.02
CA SER A 111 14.06 -23.96 -16.45
C SER A 111 12.74 -24.65 -16.12
N GLY A 112 12.59 -25.91 -16.51
CA GLY A 112 11.44 -26.74 -16.21
C GLY A 112 10.31 -26.64 -17.24
N PRO A 113 9.45 -27.67 -17.30
CA PRO A 113 8.42 -27.80 -18.33
C PRO A 113 7.37 -26.69 -18.27
N GLY A 114 7.05 -26.19 -17.07
CA GLY A 114 6.07 -25.12 -16.89
C GLY A 114 6.51 -23.82 -17.52
N LEU A 115 7.73 -23.35 -17.24
CA LEU A 115 8.26 -22.12 -17.84
C LEU A 115 8.51 -22.27 -19.35
N ASN A 116 8.96 -23.44 -19.81
CA ASN A 116 9.14 -23.69 -21.24
C ASN A 116 7.79 -23.57 -21.96
N TRP A 117 6.74 -24.23 -21.43
CA TRP A 117 5.38 -24.13 -21.97
C TRP A 117 4.88 -22.70 -22.00
N LEU A 118 5.04 -21.96 -20.89
CA LEU A 118 4.60 -20.56 -20.80
C LEU A 118 5.35 -19.67 -21.81
N GLY A 119 6.67 -19.91 -21.96
CA GLY A 119 7.50 -19.20 -22.93
C GLY A 119 7.05 -19.44 -24.38
N GLU A 120 6.76 -20.68 -24.74
CA GLU A 120 6.22 -21.03 -26.06
C GLU A 120 4.85 -20.41 -26.29
N LEU A 121 3.95 -20.51 -25.32
CA LEU A 121 2.57 -19.99 -25.44
C LEU A 121 2.52 -18.48 -25.67
N TYR A 122 3.40 -17.72 -25.00
CA TYR A 122 3.42 -16.25 -25.05
C TYR A 122 4.54 -15.65 -25.89
N GLY A 123 5.35 -16.47 -26.57
CA GLY A 123 6.46 -15.99 -27.39
C GLY A 123 7.56 -15.33 -26.56
N ILE A 124 7.83 -15.85 -25.37
CA ILE A 124 8.85 -15.33 -24.45
C ILE A 124 10.08 -16.22 -24.48
N GLY A 125 11.24 -15.65 -24.76
CA GLY A 125 12.52 -16.37 -24.75
C GLY A 125 13.24 -16.30 -23.41
N GLN A 126 13.24 -15.14 -22.79
CA GLN A 126 13.92 -14.89 -21.51
C GLN A 126 13.11 -13.98 -20.61
N LEU A 127 13.26 -14.18 -19.31
CA LEU A 127 12.80 -13.26 -18.29
C LEU A 127 13.96 -12.75 -17.44
N LEU A 128 13.81 -11.53 -16.95
CA LEU A 128 14.63 -10.91 -15.92
C LEU A 128 13.68 -10.46 -14.80
N CYS A 129 13.84 -11.02 -13.60
CA CYS A 129 12.94 -10.80 -12.47
C CYS A 129 13.70 -10.33 -11.25
N VAL A 130 13.15 -9.35 -10.54
CA VAL A 130 13.60 -8.89 -9.22
C VAL A 130 12.41 -8.80 -8.29
N ALA A 131 12.60 -9.12 -7.00
CA ALA A 131 11.61 -8.87 -5.97
C ALA A 131 12.23 -8.06 -4.82
N TYR A 132 11.40 -7.22 -4.25
CA TYR A 132 11.70 -6.41 -3.07
C TYR A 132 10.60 -6.62 -2.03
N VAL A 133 10.97 -6.93 -0.80
CA VAL A 133 10.02 -7.09 0.31
C VAL A 133 9.94 -5.79 1.10
N ASP A 134 8.74 -5.24 1.19
CA ASP A 134 8.47 -4.07 2.02
C ASP A 134 8.59 -4.45 3.50
N PRO A 135 9.46 -3.79 4.28
CA PRO A 135 9.70 -4.16 5.68
C PRO A 135 8.51 -3.84 6.61
N GLN A 136 7.55 -3.03 6.19
CA GLN A 136 6.39 -2.64 7.00
C GLN A 136 5.18 -3.53 6.71
N THR A 137 4.89 -3.78 5.44
CA THR A 137 3.73 -4.56 5.01
C THR A 137 4.03 -6.03 4.81
N HIS A 138 5.31 -6.42 4.77
CA HIS A 138 5.79 -7.77 4.42
C HIS A 138 5.31 -8.26 3.05
N LEU A 139 4.82 -7.35 2.21
CA LEU A 139 4.47 -7.64 0.82
C LEU A 139 5.72 -7.63 -0.04
N SER A 140 5.75 -8.54 -1.01
CA SER A 140 6.77 -8.60 -2.02
C SER A 140 6.30 -7.86 -3.27
N ASP A 141 6.94 -6.74 -3.60
CA ASP A 141 6.82 -6.13 -4.91
C ASP A 141 7.79 -6.82 -5.86
N HIS A 142 7.31 -7.32 -6.99
CA HIS A 142 8.17 -7.91 -8.00
C HIS A 142 7.95 -7.27 -9.37
N LEU A 143 9.02 -7.22 -10.13
CA LEU A 143 9.00 -6.81 -11.53
C LEU A 143 9.71 -7.87 -12.36
N THR A 144 8.97 -8.45 -13.29
CA THR A 144 9.49 -9.36 -14.31
C THR A 144 9.34 -8.70 -15.66
N VAL A 145 10.46 -8.57 -16.38
CA VAL A 145 10.50 -8.08 -17.76
C VAL A 145 10.89 -9.21 -18.70
N TYR A 146 10.34 -9.20 -19.90
CA TYR A 146 10.42 -10.31 -20.84
C TYR A 146 11.00 -9.85 -22.18
N ARG A 147 11.79 -10.72 -22.81
CA ARG A 147 12.26 -10.58 -24.19
C ARG A 147 11.82 -11.75 -25.04
N ALA A 148 11.50 -11.46 -26.30
CA ALA A 148 11.17 -12.46 -27.31
C ALA A 148 12.36 -13.41 -27.58
N PRO A 149 12.13 -14.62 -28.15
CA PRO A 149 13.18 -15.61 -28.38
C PRO A 149 14.31 -15.15 -29.28
N ASP A 150 14.06 -14.22 -30.21
CA ASP A 150 14.98 -13.64 -31.18
C ASP A 150 15.62 -12.32 -30.69
N ALA A 151 15.17 -11.79 -29.57
CA ALA A 151 15.76 -10.58 -28.98
C ALA A 151 17.13 -10.86 -28.36
N PRO A 152 18.00 -9.84 -28.21
CA PRO A 152 19.25 -9.96 -27.48
C PRO A 152 19.05 -10.48 -26.07
N CYS A 153 19.89 -11.38 -25.59
CA CYS A 153 19.80 -11.93 -24.25
C CYS A 153 20.01 -10.83 -23.17
N PHE A 154 19.35 -10.99 -22.03
CA PHE A 154 19.65 -10.19 -20.84
C PHE A 154 21.08 -10.44 -20.36
N THR A 155 21.70 -9.40 -19.83
CA THR A 155 23.10 -9.37 -19.40
C THR A 155 23.21 -9.02 -17.92
N GLY A 156 24.39 -9.17 -17.33
CA GLY A 156 24.67 -8.71 -15.97
C GLY A 156 24.47 -7.19 -15.80
N GLN A 157 24.64 -6.40 -16.87
CA GLN A 157 24.34 -4.96 -16.85
C GLN A 157 22.83 -4.71 -16.74
N ASP A 158 22.01 -5.50 -17.44
CA ASP A 158 20.55 -5.42 -17.32
C ASP A 158 20.09 -5.78 -15.89
N CYS A 159 20.72 -6.79 -15.26
CA CYS A 159 20.48 -7.11 -13.85
C CYS A 159 20.79 -5.92 -12.94
N LEU A 160 21.96 -5.29 -13.12
CA LEU A 160 22.37 -4.15 -12.30
C LEU A 160 21.41 -2.95 -12.49
N LEU A 161 20.97 -2.71 -13.73
CA LEU A 161 19.98 -1.67 -14.02
C LEU A 161 18.65 -1.96 -13.33
N LEU A 162 18.12 -3.18 -13.45
CA LEU A 162 16.83 -3.53 -12.85
C LEU A 162 16.89 -3.48 -11.32
N ASN A 163 17.97 -3.95 -10.70
CA ASN A 163 18.16 -3.86 -9.25
C ASN A 163 18.04 -2.42 -8.73
N ASN A 164 18.71 -1.49 -9.41
CA ASN A 164 18.68 -0.08 -9.01
C ASN A 164 17.34 0.58 -9.37
N LEU A 165 16.78 0.30 -10.54
CA LEU A 165 15.48 0.83 -10.96
C LEU A 165 14.35 0.39 -10.03
N MET A 166 14.38 -0.85 -9.51
CA MET A 166 13.32 -1.37 -8.64
C MET A 166 13.13 -0.52 -7.38
N LEU A 167 14.22 -0.06 -6.76
CA LEU A 167 14.15 0.82 -5.59
C LEU A 167 13.42 2.13 -5.90
N HIS A 168 13.71 2.73 -7.07
CA HIS A 168 13.04 3.95 -7.52
C HIS A 168 11.59 3.70 -7.92
N LEU A 169 11.27 2.54 -8.48
CA LEU A 169 9.91 2.15 -8.85
C LEU A 169 9.05 1.97 -7.61
N VAL A 170 9.52 1.24 -6.60
CA VAL A 170 8.81 1.06 -5.31
C VAL A 170 8.57 2.42 -4.65
N ALA A 171 9.59 3.29 -4.59
CA ALA A 171 9.45 4.63 -4.04
C ALA A 171 8.44 5.49 -4.82
N ALA A 172 8.46 5.42 -6.15
CA ALA A 172 7.55 6.18 -7.01
C ALA A 172 6.10 5.68 -6.90
N VAL A 173 5.86 4.36 -6.80
CA VAL A 173 4.52 3.80 -6.53
C VAL A 173 4.01 4.29 -5.19
N SER A 174 4.82 4.18 -4.14
CA SER A 174 4.44 4.64 -2.80
C SER A 174 4.10 6.14 -2.79
N ALA A 175 4.90 6.97 -3.46
CA ALA A 175 4.64 8.40 -3.58
C ALA A 175 3.33 8.69 -4.34
N ASN A 176 3.04 7.96 -5.42
CA ASN A 176 1.80 8.09 -6.19
C ASN A 176 0.58 7.68 -5.35
N GLN A 177 0.68 6.58 -4.61
CA GLN A 177 -0.37 6.12 -3.69
C GLN A 177 -0.63 7.13 -2.58
N ILE A 178 0.43 7.64 -1.90
CA ILE A 178 0.31 8.67 -0.87
C ILE A 178 -0.35 9.93 -1.42
N ARG A 179 0.06 10.40 -2.60
CA ARG A 179 -0.57 11.56 -3.25
C ARG A 179 -2.05 11.31 -3.51
N THR A 180 -2.42 10.12 -3.97
CA THR A 180 -3.82 9.74 -4.18
C THR A 180 -4.60 9.80 -2.86
N LEU A 181 -4.02 9.26 -1.77
CA LEU A 181 -4.61 9.33 -0.44
C LEU A 181 -4.81 10.77 0.06
N VAL A 182 -3.78 11.63 -0.15
CA VAL A 182 -3.85 13.06 0.24
C VAL A 182 -4.94 13.79 -0.55
N ALA A 183 -4.99 13.61 -1.87
CA ALA A 183 -6.03 14.22 -2.70
C ALA A 183 -7.44 13.78 -2.28
N MET A 184 -7.61 12.52 -1.92
CA MET A 184 -8.87 12.00 -1.41
C MET A 184 -9.21 12.53 -0.01
N ARG A 185 -8.20 12.72 0.85
CA ARG A 185 -8.41 13.35 2.17
C ARG A 185 -9.02 14.75 2.05
N GLU A 186 -8.63 15.52 1.04
CA GLU A 186 -9.18 16.86 0.79
C GLU A 186 -10.67 16.83 0.41
N THR A 187 -11.17 15.72 -0.13
CA THR A 187 -12.60 15.54 -0.45
C THR A 187 -13.45 15.11 0.75
N LEU A 188 -12.84 14.70 1.86
CA LEU A 188 -13.54 14.22 3.04
C LEU A 188 -14.06 15.39 3.89
N THR A 189 -15.29 15.27 4.39
CA THR A 189 -15.97 16.30 5.19
C THR A 189 -15.34 16.55 6.57
N SER A 190 -14.47 15.66 7.06
CA SER A 190 -13.84 15.78 8.39
C SER A 190 -12.44 15.13 8.41
N PRO A 191 -11.43 15.76 7.79
CA PRO A 191 -10.12 15.12 7.58
C PRO A 191 -9.24 14.98 8.83
N ARG A 192 -9.57 15.64 9.94
CA ARG A 192 -8.61 15.87 11.05
C ARG A 192 -8.33 14.67 11.96
N ASN A 193 -9.12 13.59 11.90
CA ASN A 193 -8.92 12.41 12.77
C ASN A 193 -9.06 11.10 12.00
N LEU A 194 -8.78 11.10 10.72
CA LEU A 194 -8.84 9.91 9.87
C LEU A 194 -7.43 9.47 9.51
N ALA A 195 -7.18 8.18 9.64
CA ALA A 195 -6.01 7.52 9.07
C ALA A 195 -6.43 6.76 7.81
N LEU A 196 -5.66 6.89 6.74
CA LEU A 196 -6.03 6.40 5.43
C LEU A 196 -5.21 5.17 5.04
N ALA A 197 -5.84 4.28 4.29
CA ALA A 197 -5.17 3.16 3.63
C ALA A 197 -5.85 2.83 2.30
N VAL A 198 -5.15 2.08 1.46
CA VAL A 198 -5.69 1.49 0.23
C VAL A 198 -5.55 -0.01 0.31
N CYS A 199 -6.61 -0.74 0.00
CA CYS A 199 -6.58 -2.19 -0.15
C CYS A 199 -7.23 -2.63 -1.47
N ASP A 200 -6.97 -3.86 -1.88
CA ASP A 200 -7.67 -4.51 -2.98
C ASP A 200 -9.02 -5.12 -2.52
N GLN A 201 -9.73 -5.73 -3.46
CA GLN A 201 -11.00 -6.41 -3.21
C GLN A 201 -10.88 -7.63 -2.27
N ARG A 202 -9.66 -8.15 -2.05
CA ARG A 202 -9.36 -9.23 -1.12
C ARG A 202 -8.99 -8.74 0.28
N GLY A 203 -8.92 -7.40 0.45
CA GLY A 203 -8.55 -6.78 1.71
C GLY A 203 -7.04 -6.68 1.93
N THR A 204 -6.21 -6.89 0.89
CA THR A 204 -4.77 -6.73 1.04
C THR A 204 -4.37 -5.27 0.98
N LEU A 205 -3.67 -4.80 1.99
CA LEU A 205 -3.19 -3.42 2.06
C LEU A 205 -2.08 -3.18 1.04
N HIS A 206 -2.28 -2.21 0.16
CA HIS A 206 -1.29 -1.72 -0.78
C HIS A 206 -0.48 -0.57 -0.21
N CYS A 207 -1.13 0.24 0.61
CA CYS A 207 -0.53 1.40 1.25
C CYS A 207 -1.37 1.74 2.48
N ALA A 208 -0.74 2.12 3.57
CA ALA A 208 -1.39 2.56 4.79
C ALA A 208 -0.59 3.66 5.47
N GLU A 209 -1.28 4.66 6.00
CA GLU A 209 -0.68 5.61 6.95
C GLU A 209 -0.36 4.87 8.26
N ARG A 210 0.69 5.31 8.96
CA ARG A 210 1.07 4.71 10.24
C ARG A 210 -0.10 4.65 11.22
N GLY A 211 -0.86 5.74 11.34
CA GLY A 211 -2.03 5.78 12.21
C GLY A 211 -3.12 4.77 11.86
N PHE A 212 -3.22 4.33 10.58
CA PHE A 212 -4.13 3.27 10.18
C PHE A 212 -3.69 1.91 10.75
N VAL A 213 -2.40 1.61 10.66
CA VAL A 213 -1.80 0.39 11.22
C VAL A 213 -1.95 0.37 12.74
N ASP A 214 -1.68 1.49 13.41
CA ASP A 214 -1.84 1.61 14.87
C ASP A 214 -3.30 1.35 15.31
N LEU A 215 -4.27 1.84 14.53
CA LEU A 215 -5.70 1.57 14.76
C LEU A 215 -6.07 0.10 14.53
N LEU A 216 -5.52 -0.55 13.49
CA LEU A 216 -5.72 -1.98 13.27
C LEU A 216 -5.19 -2.80 14.45
N LEU A 217 -3.97 -2.50 14.90
CA LEU A 217 -3.37 -3.20 16.04
C LEU A 217 -4.12 -2.96 17.37
N SER A 218 -4.80 -1.82 17.51
CA SER A 218 -5.67 -1.58 18.68
C SER A 218 -6.91 -2.46 18.71
N GLU A 219 -7.42 -2.88 17.55
CA GLU A 219 -8.57 -3.78 17.40
C GLU A 219 -8.14 -5.25 17.35
N TRP A 220 -7.03 -5.54 16.66
CA TRP A 220 -6.44 -6.87 16.47
C TRP A 220 -4.95 -6.88 16.82
N PRO A 221 -4.58 -7.04 18.09
CA PRO A 221 -3.19 -6.98 18.54
C PRO A 221 -2.25 -8.00 17.88
N ASP A 222 -2.79 -9.14 17.46
CA ASP A 222 -2.02 -10.22 16.82
C ASP A 222 -1.97 -10.09 15.28
N TRP A 223 -2.49 -9.00 14.71
CA TRP A 223 -2.45 -8.81 13.27
C TRP A 223 -1.03 -8.53 12.77
N THR A 224 -0.58 -9.30 11.78
CA THR A 224 0.78 -9.21 11.20
C THR A 224 0.79 -8.72 9.75
N GLY A 225 -0.39 -8.36 9.19
CA GLY A 225 -0.50 -8.01 7.75
C GLY A 225 -0.37 -9.22 6.83
N PRO A 226 -0.37 -9.03 5.52
CA PRO A 226 -0.77 -7.80 4.83
C PRO A 226 -2.30 -7.68 4.65
N CYS A 227 -3.04 -8.81 4.84
CA CYS A 227 -4.49 -8.82 4.65
C CYS A 227 -5.20 -8.24 5.87
N LEU A 228 -6.24 -7.46 5.62
CA LEU A 228 -7.11 -6.99 6.69
C LEU A 228 -7.76 -8.18 7.39
N PRO A 229 -7.91 -8.13 8.73
CA PRO A 229 -8.49 -9.23 9.50
C PRO A 229 -9.96 -9.51 9.20
N VAL A 230 -10.62 -8.59 8.51
CA VAL A 230 -12.04 -8.67 8.12
C VAL A 230 -12.20 -8.30 6.66
N ALA A 231 -13.17 -8.93 6.00
CA ALA A 231 -13.53 -8.55 4.63
C ALA A 231 -14.05 -7.10 4.61
N MET A 232 -13.52 -6.30 3.69
CA MET A 232 -13.99 -4.95 3.45
C MET A 232 -14.94 -4.96 2.25
N ASP A 233 -16.08 -4.31 2.43
CA ASP A 233 -17.02 -3.98 1.37
C ASP A 233 -17.34 -2.48 1.41
N ALA A 234 -18.24 -2.03 0.56
CA ALA A 234 -18.66 -0.63 0.52
C ALA A 234 -19.37 -0.14 1.80
N GLN A 235 -19.72 -1.03 2.74
CA GLN A 235 -20.32 -0.68 4.02
C GLN A 235 -19.25 -0.35 5.07
N GLY A 236 -17.98 -0.75 4.83
CA GLY A 236 -16.89 -0.55 5.76
C GLY A 236 -16.92 -1.51 6.96
N TYR A 237 -16.36 -1.08 8.09
CA TYR A 237 -16.26 -1.89 9.31
C TYR A 237 -16.52 -1.06 10.56
N GLU A 238 -17.29 -1.60 11.49
CA GLU A 238 -17.49 -1.04 12.84
C GLU A 238 -17.08 -2.06 13.91
N GLY A 239 -15.93 -1.82 14.54
CA GLY A 239 -15.40 -2.61 15.64
C GLY A 239 -15.58 -1.96 17.01
N LYS A 240 -14.87 -2.50 17.99
CA LYS A 240 -14.87 -2.00 19.36
C LYS A 240 -14.06 -0.71 19.49
N HIS A 241 -12.89 -0.66 18.88
CA HIS A 241 -11.94 0.45 18.97
C HIS A 241 -11.77 1.20 17.65
N LEU A 242 -12.19 0.60 16.53
CA LEU A 242 -11.96 1.05 15.19
C LEU A 242 -13.27 1.17 14.39
N GLN A 243 -13.41 2.25 13.63
CA GLN A 243 -14.40 2.39 12.58
C GLN A 243 -13.67 2.68 11.27
N VAL A 244 -14.02 1.94 10.21
CA VAL A 244 -13.47 2.12 8.87
C VAL A 244 -14.61 2.42 7.91
N GLU A 245 -14.49 3.50 7.16
CA GLU A 245 -15.33 3.82 6.00
C GLU A 245 -14.58 3.40 4.74
N ALA A 246 -15.25 2.73 3.81
CA ALA A 246 -14.67 2.28 2.57
C ALA A 246 -15.33 3.00 1.39
N SER A 247 -14.52 3.42 0.41
CA SER A 247 -14.98 3.97 -0.85
C SER A 247 -14.20 3.34 -2.01
N THR A 248 -14.87 3.06 -3.12
CA THR A 248 -14.25 2.43 -4.30
C THR A 248 -13.50 3.44 -5.14
N VAL A 249 -12.31 3.07 -5.60
CA VAL A 249 -11.47 3.83 -6.52
C VAL A 249 -10.89 2.86 -7.55
N GLY A 250 -11.51 2.78 -8.72
CA GLY A 250 -11.19 1.73 -9.68
C GLY A 250 -11.42 0.34 -9.08
N ASP A 251 -10.41 -0.51 -9.17
CA ASP A 251 -10.41 -1.87 -8.58
C ASP A 251 -9.96 -1.91 -7.11
N LEU A 252 -9.72 -0.74 -6.49
CA LEU A 252 -9.22 -0.61 -5.12
C LEU A 252 -10.28 0.00 -4.19
N PHE A 253 -10.14 -0.27 -2.88
CA PHE A 253 -10.85 0.43 -1.83
C PHE A 253 -9.94 1.46 -1.17
N LEU A 254 -10.41 2.69 -1.07
CA LEU A 254 -9.89 3.66 -0.12
C LEU A 254 -10.56 3.43 1.23
N LEU A 255 -9.77 3.29 2.25
CA LEU A 255 -10.20 3.09 3.63
C LEU A 255 -9.88 4.34 4.45
N ALA A 256 -10.87 4.83 5.16
CA ALA A 256 -10.72 5.94 6.11
C ALA A 256 -11.07 5.42 7.51
N ALA A 257 -10.03 5.21 8.31
CA ALA A 257 -10.16 4.69 9.66
C ALA A 257 -10.15 5.81 10.69
N ARG A 258 -10.96 5.63 11.73
CA ARG A 258 -10.92 6.48 12.93
C ARG A 258 -11.01 5.63 14.19
N SER A 259 -10.38 6.12 15.25
CA SER A 259 -10.58 5.52 16.57
C SER A 259 -12.03 5.70 17.02
N ARG A 260 -12.67 4.61 17.40
CA ARG A 260 -13.91 4.65 18.20
C ARG A 260 -13.52 4.90 19.64
N THR A 261 -13.00 6.07 19.94
CA THR A 261 -12.82 6.48 21.33
C THR A 261 -14.18 6.38 22.03
N VAL A 262 -14.14 6.05 23.30
CA VAL A 262 -15.31 6.02 24.20
C VAL A 262 -16.13 7.31 24.11
N LEU A 263 -15.56 8.39 23.58
CA LEU A 263 -16.20 9.66 23.28
C LEU A 263 -17.25 9.59 22.15
N VAL A 264 -17.18 8.63 21.22
CA VAL A 264 -18.22 8.41 20.19
C VAL A 264 -19.53 7.91 20.80
N GLN A 265 -19.52 7.39 22.03
CA GLN A 265 -20.72 7.04 22.78
C GLN A 265 -21.45 8.28 23.33
N LEU A 266 -20.84 9.45 23.24
CA LEU A 266 -21.44 10.70 23.67
C LEU A 266 -22.30 11.29 22.56
N SER A 267 -23.52 11.73 22.90
CA SER A 267 -24.31 12.56 22.00
C SER A 267 -23.57 13.87 21.71
N PRO A 268 -23.90 14.62 20.62
CA PRO A 268 -23.26 15.90 20.32
C PRO A 268 -23.24 16.86 21.50
N ARG A 269 -24.31 16.91 22.27
CA ARG A 269 -24.44 17.75 23.50
C ARG A 269 -23.58 17.25 24.66
N GLU A 270 -23.47 15.94 24.83
CA GLU A 270 -22.57 15.36 25.83
C GLU A 270 -21.11 15.60 25.47
N ASN A 271 -20.77 15.57 24.15
CA ASN A 271 -19.44 15.88 23.69
C ASN A 271 -19.05 17.35 23.93
N ASP A 272 -19.95 18.30 23.63
CA ASP A 272 -19.76 19.72 23.94
C ASP A 272 -19.48 19.94 25.43
N VAL A 273 -20.25 19.26 26.29
CA VAL A 273 -20.08 19.30 27.74
C VAL A 273 -18.75 18.67 28.16
N ALA A 274 -18.37 17.51 27.59
CA ALA A 274 -17.11 16.83 27.87
C ALA A 274 -15.91 17.70 27.50
N GLN A 275 -15.93 18.36 26.34
CA GLN A 275 -14.87 19.27 25.88
C GLN A 275 -14.68 20.45 26.85
N GLY A 276 -15.77 21.14 27.27
CA GLY A 276 -15.68 22.21 28.24
C GLY A 276 -15.07 21.73 29.57
N PHE A 277 -15.35 20.49 29.99
CA PHE A 277 -14.71 19.87 31.14
C PHE A 277 -13.23 19.54 30.92
N GLY A 278 -12.88 19.06 29.73
CA GLY A 278 -11.50 18.83 29.33
C GLY A 278 -10.65 20.10 29.39
N GLU A 279 -11.22 21.25 29.00
CA GLU A 279 -10.61 22.57 29.10
C GLU A 279 -10.51 23.12 30.53
N GLY A 280 -10.94 22.35 31.51
CA GLY A 280 -10.86 22.74 32.93
C GLY A 280 -12.04 23.56 33.44
N LYS A 281 -13.03 23.92 32.60
CA LYS A 281 -14.19 24.73 32.97
C LYS A 281 -15.07 24.08 34.04
N THR A 282 -15.70 24.90 34.89
CA THR A 282 -16.70 24.46 35.84
C THR A 282 -18.05 24.23 35.16
N TYR A 283 -18.96 23.46 35.78
CA TYR A 283 -20.30 23.25 35.20
C TYR A 283 -21.10 24.53 35.01
N LYS A 284 -20.82 25.60 35.79
CA LYS A 284 -21.47 26.91 35.63
C LYS A 284 -20.94 27.63 34.38
N GLU A 285 -19.64 27.54 34.12
CA GLU A 285 -19.02 28.12 32.92
C GLU A 285 -19.45 27.36 31.67
N VAL A 286 -19.45 26.01 31.70
CA VAL A 286 -19.95 25.19 30.60
C VAL A 286 -21.42 25.45 30.32
N ALA A 287 -22.25 25.61 31.36
CA ALA A 287 -23.67 25.94 31.22
C ALA A 287 -23.87 27.30 30.53
N ARG A 288 -23.09 28.30 30.90
CA ARG A 288 -23.13 29.64 30.30
C ARG A 288 -22.69 29.58 28.83
N ASP A 289 -21.58 28.90 28.55
CA ASP A 289 -21.00 28.82 27.19
C ASP A 289 -21.91 28.06 26.20
N LEU A 290 -22.63 27.06 26.70
CA LEU A 290 -23.54 26.22 25.88
C LEU A 290 -25.02 26.69 25.94
N GLY A 291 -25.34 27.76 26.65
CA GLY A 291 -26.70 28.26 26.80
C GLY A 291 -27.64 27.31 27.53
N MET A 292 -27.13 26.57 28.50
CA MET A 292 -27.85 25.52 29.26
C MET A 292 -27.97 25.88 30.74
N SER A 293 -28.93 25.23 31.46
CA SER A 293 -28.96 25.33 32.91
C SER A 293 -27.82 24.50 33.56
N PRO A 294 -27.29 24.96 34.73
CA PRO A 294 -26.25 24.17 35.43
C PRO A 294 -26.74 22.77 35.83
N ASN A 295 -28.02 22.57 36.02
CA ASN A 295 -28.60 21.24 36.31
C ASN A 295 -28.61 20.34 35.08
N THR A 296 -28.87 20.89 33.91
CA THR A 296 -28.79 20.17 32.62
C THR A 296 -27.35 19.67 32.38
N VAL A 297 -26.37 20.55 32.62
CA VAL A 297 -24.95 20.15 32.50
C VAL A 297 -24.60 19.04 33.50
N ARG A 298 -25.09 19.10 34.75
CA ARG A 298 -24.87 18.02 35.71
C ARG A 298 -25.49 16.69 35.27
N HIS A 299 -26.66 16.74 34.63
CA HIS A 299 -27.28 15.54 34.07
C HIS A 299 -26.42 14.93 32.98
N HIS A 300 -25.93 15.75 32.03
CA HIS A 300 -25.02 15.29 31.00
C HIS A 300 -23.72 14.72 31.57
N ILE A 301 -23.14 15.34 32.59
CA ILE A 301 -21.92 14.83 33.24
C ILE A 301 -22.14 13.43 33.84
N ARG A 302 -23.30 13.18 34.51
CA ARG A 302 -23.59 11.85 35.03
C ARG A 302 -23.72 10.80 33.92
N ALA A 303 -24.37 11.17 32.81
CA ALA A 303 -24.46 10.32 31.62
C ALA A 303 -23.07 10.06 30.99
N ILE A 304 -22.24 11.10 30.89
CA ILE A 304 -20.85 10.99 30.42
C ILE A 304 -20.05 10.05 31.31
N TYR A 305 -20.09 10.21 32.63
CA TYR A 305 -19.38 9.31 33.56
C TYR A 305 -19.84 7.86 33.40
N SER A 306 -21.13 7.64 33.25
CA SER A 306 -21.69 6.29 33.04
C SER A 306 -21.26 5.69 31.72
N LYS A 307 -21.32 6.47 30.63
CA LYS A 307 -20.97 6.03 29.27
C LYS A 307 -19.46 5.78 29.11
N LEU A 308 -18.63 6.65 29.71
CA LEU A 308 -17.18 6.56 29.63
C LEU A 308 -16.55 5.63 30.68
N GLY A 309 -17.32 5.13 31.62
CA GLY A 309 -16.82 4.31 32.75
C GLY A 309 -15.84 5.08 33.66
N VAL A 310 -15.89 6.43 33.68
CA VAL A 310 -14.99 7.28 34.46
C VAL A 310 -15.69 7.85 35.68
N LYS A 311 -14.92 8.19 36.74
CA LYS A 311 -15.46 8.65 38.02
C LYS A 311 -15.12 10.11 38.33
N ASP A 312 -14.27 10.76 37.55
CA ASP A 312 -13.79 12.11 37.81
C ASP A 312 -13.50 12.89 36.55
N LYS A 313 -13.36 14.22 36.71
CA LYS A 313 -13.10 15.19 35.66
C LYS A 313 -11.71 15.04 35.03
N ALA A 314 -10.70 14.68 35.82
CA ALA A 314 -9.33 14.55 35.35
C ALA A 314 -9.22 13.40 34.32
N ARG A 315 -9.99 12.35 34.53
CA ARG A 315 -10.07 11.21 33.62
C ARG A 315 -10.74 11.58 32.28
N ILE A 316 -11.75 12.45 32.30
CA ILE A 316 -12.35 12.99 31.06
C ILE A 316 -11.31 13.83 30.31
N ALA A 317 -10.60 14.74 31.01
CA ALA A 317 -9.55 15.54 30.39
C ALA A 317 -8.44 14.66 29.80
N HIS A 318 -8.05 13.60 30.50
CA HIS A 318 -7.07 12.65 30.01
C HIS A 318 -7.55 11.91 28.75
N LEU A 319 -8.81 11.47 28.72
CA LEU A 319 -9.40 10.80 27.53
C LEU A 319 -9.55 11.75 26.33
N LEU A 320 -9.69 13.06 26.57
CA LEU A 320 -9.83 14.08 25.52
C LEU A 320 -8.47 14.54 24.97
N HIS A 321 -7.43 14.50 25.79
CA HIS A 321 -6.11 15.08 25.49
C HIS A 321 -4.97 14.04 25.52
N ALA A 322 -5.26 12.76 25.84
CA ALA A 322 -4.27 11.71 25.72
C ALA A 322 -3.84 11.61 24.25
N PRO A 323 -2.53 11.72 23.96
CA PRO A 323 -2.05 11.27 22.67
C PRO A 323 -2.45 9.80 22.53
N PRO A 324 -2.75 9.33 21.34
CA PRO A 324 -2.88 7.90 21.12
C PRO A 324 -1.56 7.24 21.55
N ASP A 325 -1.65 6.30 22.53
CA ASP A 325 -0.53 5.47 22.96
C ASP A 325 0.03 4.67 21.77
#